data_9dda928562bc49b4315e32785ab2a093
#
_entry.id   9dda928562bc49b4315e32785ab2a093
#
_cell.length_a   1.000
_cell.length_b   1.000
_cell.length_c   1.000
_cell.angle_alpha   90.00
_cell.angle_beta   90.00
_cell.angle_gamma   90.00
#
_symmetry.space_group_name_H-M   'P 1'
#
loop_
_entity.id
_entity.type
_entity.pdbx_description
1 polymer ?
#
loop_
_entity_poly.entity_id
_entity_poly.type
_entity_poly.pdbx_seq_one_letter_code
_entity_poly.pdbx_strand_id
1 'polypeptide(L)'
;VLFFGPAAVVVVWVAPALMTLAGVLKAPSGIAVMAVIICLAMAWASNLAGLSYAVGAFFAGIAVSNSDYAEDADRYIEPVGDTLFVPVFFVGIGLQTTGVDDTKMIVFIAIMTVLGVITKVVGCGLGGRMAGFGGASALMIGAGMVPRGEMALITAQIGFNEHVLGSEYYSTIIFIISLVTLVAPLLLKLTIRKVPGVGAGAAGTAGAEQ
;
A
#
# COMPACT_ATOMS: atom_id res chain seq x y z
N VAL A 1 -4.10 22.17 6.68
CA VAL A 1 -4.75 23.00 5.63
C VAL A 1 -3.71 23.75 4.80
N LEU A 2 -2.66 24.28 5.43
CA LEU A 2 -1.64 25.11 4.75
C LEU A 2 -0.82 24.36 3.67
N PHE A 3 -0.65 23.05 3.80
CA PHE A 3 0.08 22.20 2.86
C PHE A 3 -0.75 21.86 1.60
N PHE A 4 -2.03 21.58 1.75
CA PHE A 4 -2.86 21.05 0.66
C PHE A 4 -3.10 22.06 -0.47
N GLY A 5 -3.16 23.37 -0.17
CA GLY A 5 -3.29 24.41 -1.20
C GLY A 5 -2.06 24.46 -2.12
N PRO A 6 -0.84 24.68 -1.59
CA PRO A 6 0.38 24.62 -2.40
C PRO A 6 0.58 23.26 -3.08
N ALA A 7 0.27 22.14 -2.39
CA ALA A 7 0.38 20.81 -2.98
C ALA A 7 -0.52 20.65 -4.21
N ALA A 8 -1.75 21.15 -4.16
CA ALA A 8 -2.65 21.12 -5.32
C ALA A 8 -2.09 21.93 -6.51
N VAL A 9 -1.48 23.08 -6.26
CA VAL A 9 -0.82 23.89 -7.30
C VAL A 9 0.34 23.12 -7.91
N VAL A 10 1.16 22.48 -7.11
CA VAL A 10 2.28 21.65 -7.58
C VAL A 10 1.78 20.47 -8.41
N VAL A 11 0.74 19.78 -7.94
CA VAL A 11 0.14 18.63 -8.65
C VAL A 11 -0.41 19.02 -10.02
N VAL A 12 -1.09 20.14 -10.12
CA VAL A 12 -1.82 20.50 -11.35
C VAL A 12 -0.93 21.27 -12.36
N TRP A 13 0.02 22.07 -11.88
CA TRP A 13 0.73 23.01 -12.73
C TRP A 13 2.24 22.78 -12.76
N VAL A 14 2.88 22.60 -11.61
CA VAL A 14 4.35 22.57 -11.52
C VAL A 14 4.90 21.23 -11.99
N ALA A 15 4.34 20.13 -11.52
CA ALA A 15 4.86 18.80 -11.85
C ALA A 15 4.70 18.45 -13.32
N PRO A 16 3.55 18.67 -13.99
CA PRO A 16 3.43 18.45 -15.43
C PRO A 16 4.40 19.31 -16.25
N ALA A 17 4.61 20.57 -15.86
CA ALA A 17 5.58 21.44 -16.53
C ALA A 17 7.03 20.93 -16.38
N LEU A 18 7.41 20.46 -15.18
CA LEU A 18 8.73 19.87 -14.93
C LEU A 18 8.92 18.55 -15.69
N MET A 19 7.90 17.72 -15.74
CA MET A 19 7.93 16.46 -16.50
C MET A 19 8.07 16.72 -18.00
N THR A 20 7.36 17.71 -18.54
CA THR A 20 7.50 18.13 -19.94
C THR A 20 8.92 18.63 -20.23
N LEU A 21 9.49 19.42 -19.33
CA LEU A 21 10.88 19.88 -19.44
C LEU A 21 11.87 18.71 -19.47
N ALA A 22 11.66 17.71 -18.61
CA ALA A 22 12.47 16.49 -18.59
C ALA A 22 12.37 15.68 -19.89
N GLY A 23 11.16 15.60 -20.48
CA GLY A 23 10.94 14.96 -21.78
C GLY A 23 11.67 15.63 -22.92
N VAL A 24 11.73 16.97 -22.93
CA VAL A 24 12.44 17.76 -23.96
C VAL A 24 13.97 17.55 -23.89
N LEU A 25 14.51 17.35 -22.69
CA LEU A 25 15.95 17.14 -22.48
C LEU A 25 16.49 15.82 -23.04
N LYS A 26 15.62 14.89 -23.52
CA LYS A 26 15.97 13.60 -24.14
C LYS A 26 17.04 12.78 -23.39
N ALA A 27 17.14 12.96 -22.08
CA ALA A 27 18.02 12.14 -21.26
C ALA A 27 17.38 10.75 -21.06
N PRO A 28 18.13 9.63 -21.22
CA PRO A 28 17.56 8.26 -21.17
C PRO A 28 16.77 7.93 -19.91
N SER A 29 17.05 8.61 -18.79
CA SER A 29 16.34 8.43 -17.51
C SER A 29 15.84 9.76 -16.94
N GLY A 30 15.79 10.82 -17.74
CA GLY A 30 15.46 12.18 -17.29
C GLY A 30 14.07 12.26 -16.64
N ILE A 31 13.10 11.55 -17.20
CA ILE A 31 11.72 11.48 -16.71
C ILE A 31 11.69 10.82 -15.31
N ALA A 32 12.37 9.69 -15.14
CA ALA A 32 12.42 9.00 -13.87
C ALA A 32 13.14 9.82 -12.78
N VAL A 33 14.28 10.43 -13.15
CA VAL A 33 15.01 11.32 -12.23
C VAL A 33 14.17 12.52 -11.82
N MET A 34 13.45 13.14 -12.75
CA MET A 34 12.57 14.27 -12.45
C MET A 34 11.42 13.85 -11.54
N ALA A 35 10.80 12.69 -11.77
CA ALA A 35 9.74 12.15 -10.92
C ALA A 35 10.24 11.89 -9.48
N VAL A 36 11.46 11.35 -9.33
CA VAL A 36 12.08 11.15 -8.01
C VAL A 36 12.38 12.51 -7.34
N ILE A 37 12.87 13.51 -8.08
CA ILE A 37 13.09 14.86 -7.54
C ILE A 37 11.78 15.47 -7.04
N ILE A 38 10.70 15.38 -7.82
CA ILE A 38 9.38 15.85 -7.41
C ILE A 38 8.91 15.12 -6.16
N CYS A 39 9.10 13.80 -6.10
CA CYS A 39 8.74 12.98 -4.94
C CYS A 39 9.48 13.43 -3.67
N LEU A 40 10.79 13.58 -3.73
CA LEU A 40 11.60 13.99 -2.58
C LEU A 40 11.31 15.44 -2.16
N ALA A 41 11.11 16.35 -3.11
CA ALA A 41 10.77 17.73 -2.83
C ALA A 41 9.41 17.86 -2.12
N MET A 42 8.40 17.14 -2.61
CA MET A 42 7.07 17.11 -2.00
C MET A 42 7.06 16.42 -0.63
N ALA A 43 7.82 15.33 -0.47
CA ALA A 43 8.01 14.67 0.81
C ALA A 43 8.65 15.62 1.85
N TRP A 44 9.70 16.34 1.45
CA TRP A 44 10.35 17.34 2.30
C TRP A 44 9.42 18.50 2.65
N ALA A 45 8.69 19.05 1.68
CA ALA A 45 7.73 20.12 1.90
C ALA A 45 6.58 19.70 2.84
N SER A 46 6.11 18.46 2.73
CA SER A 46 5.12 17.87 3.63
C SER A 46 5.63 17.82 5.07
N ASN A 47 6.88 17.39 5.27
CA ASN A 47 7.50 17.34 6.59
C ASN A 47 7.66 18.72 7.21
N LEU A 48 8.05 19.74 6.45
CA LEU A 48 8.10 21.14 6.93
C LEU A 48 6.72 21.65 7.39
N ALA A 49 5.64 21.13 6.79
CA ALA A 49 4.27 21.48 7.18
C ALA A 49 3.75 20.65 8.37
N GLY A 50 4.60 19.84 9.02
CA GLY A 50 4.23 18.98 10.15
C GLY A 50 3.46 17.72 9.75
N LEU A 51 3.53 17.31 8.47
CA LEU A 51 2.95 16.06 7.98
C LEU A 51 4.04 15.01 7.75
N SER A 52 3.66 13.75 7.56
CA SER A 52 4.64 12.70 7.26
C SER A 52 5.20 12.83 5.83
N TYR A 53 6.43 12.37 5.63
CA TYR A 53 7.06 12.27 4.30
C TYR A 53 6.20 11.47 3.31
N ALA A 54 5.50 10.43 3.78
CA ALA A 54 4.64 9.57 2.97
C ALA A 54 3.46 10.34 2.34
N VAL A 55 2.89 11.33 3.05
CA VAL A 55 1.82 12.18 2.51
C VAL A 55 2.35 13.00 1.33
N GLY A 56 3.52 13.60 1.46
CA GLY A 56 4.14 14.37 0.37
C GLY A 56 4.45 13.49 -0.84
N ALA A 57 5.02 12.31 -0.63
CA ALA A 57 5.33 11.35 -1.69
C ALA A 57 4.05 10.87 -2.42
N PHE A 58 2.96 10.66 -1.69
CA PHE A 58 1.66 10.30 -2.26
C PHE A 58 1.13 11.39 -3.22
N PHE A 59 1.15 12.65 -2.79
CA PHE A 59 0.76 13.77 -3.66
C PHE A 59 1.69 13.93 -4.87
N ALA A 60 2.98 13.65 -4.70
CA ALA A 60 3.92 13.63 -5.82
C ALA A 60 3.58 12.54 -6.84
N GLY A 61 3.20 11.34 -6.38
CA GLY A 61 2.73 10.27 -7.24
C GLY A 61 1.50 10.66 -8.06
N ILE A 62 0.50 11.30 -7.42
CA ILE A 62 -0.66 11.86 -8.14
C ILE A 62 -0.23 12.91 -9.17
N ALA A 63 0.74 13.76 -8.83
CA ALA A 63 1.23 14.80 -9.70
C ALA A 63 1.92 14.23 -10.96
N VAL A 64 2.75 13.21 -10.81
CA VAL A 64 3.41 12.50 -11.91
C VAL A 64 2.39 11.74 -12.75
N SER A 65 1.42 11.07 -12.11
CA SER A 65 0.34 10.33 -12.79
C SER A 65 -0.55 11.22 -13.65
N ASN A 66 -0.67 12.50 -13.34
CA ASN A 66 -1.42 13.47 -14.17
C ASN A 66 -0.61 14.02 -15.35
N SER A 67 0.64 13.61 -15.54
CA SER A 67 1.48 14.02 -16.67
C SER A 67 1.38 13.04 -17.84
N ASP A 68 1.67 13.53 -19.07
CA ASP A 68 1.73 12.69 -20.27
C ASP A 68 2.88 11.65 -20.24
N TYR A 69 3.75 11.73 -19.24
CA TYR A 69 4.93 10.88 -19.06
C TYR A 69 4.77 9.86 -17.90
N ALA A 70 3.55 9.63 -17.43
CA ALA A 70 3.27 8.71 -16.31
C ALA A 70 3.78 7.29 -16.57
N GLU A 71 3.45 6.73 -17.75
CA GLU A 71 3.89 5.38 -18.15
C GLU A 71 5.41 5.26 -18.26
N ASP A 72 6.07 6.28 -18.77
CA ASP A 72 7.54 6.30 -18.86
C ASP A 72 8.18 6.39 -17.47
N ALA A 73 7.60 7.16 -16.56
CA ALA A 73 8.06 7.24 -15.17
C ALA A 73 7.90 5.89 -14.45
N ASP A 74 6.74 5.27 -14.54
CA ASP A 74 6.44 3.98 -13.90
C ASP A 74 7.35 2.88 -14.41
N ARG A 75 7.61 2.83 -15.71
CA ARG A 75 8.49 1.82 -16.33
C ARG A 75 9.89 1.78 -15.71
N TYR A 76 10.42 2.90 -15.24
CA TYR A 76 11.76 2.97 -14.64
C TYR A 76 11.72 2.94 -13.11
N ILE A 77 10.68 3.50 -12.48
CA ILE A 77 10.61 3.65 -11.02
C ILE A 77 10.08 2.37 -10.38
N GLU A 78 9.04 1.75 -10.95
CA GLU A 78 8.40 0.55 -10.40
C GLU A 78 9.40 -0.61 -10.19
N PRO A 79 10.26 -0.99 -11.17
CA PRO A 79 11.23 -2.06 -10.97
C PRO A 79 12.25 -1.76 -9.87
N VAL A 80 12.67 -0.51 -9.71
CA VAL A 80 13.61 -0.09 -8.66
C VAL A 80 12.90 -0.09 -7.30
N GLY A 81 11.66 0.38 -7.26
CA GLY A 81 10.81 0.33 -6.08
C GLY A 81 10.67 -1.10 -5.56
N ASP A 82 10.22 -2.00 -6.39
CA ASP A 82 9.92 -3.38 -6.03
C ASP A 82 11.16 -4.23 -5.74
N THR A 83 12.26 -3.98 -6.46
CA THR A 83 13.49 -4.79 -6.30
C THR A 83 14.35 -4.30 -5.14
N LEU A 84 14.38 -3.01 -4.85
CA LEU A 84 15.29 -2.44 -3.86
C LEU A 84 14.56 -1.86 -2.65
N PHE A 85 13.65 -0.88 -2.87
CA PHE A 85 13.07 -0.13 -1.76
C PHE A 85 12.09 -0.95 -0.93
N VAL A 86 11.23 -1.74 -1.57
CA VAL A 86 10.24 -2.57 -0.87
C VAL A 86 10.91 -3.66 -0.02
N PRO A 87 11.88 -4.46 -0.50
CA PRO A 87 12.58 -5.42 0.34
C PRO A 87 13.36 -4.77 1.49
N VAL A 88 14.05 -3.65 1.24
CA VAL A 88 14.79 -2.93 2.29
C VAL A 88 13.84 -2.41 3.38
N PHE A 89 12.67 -1.91 2.99
CA PHE A 89 11.63 -1.47 3.92
C PHE A 89 11.14 -2.62 4.81
N PHE A 90 10.81 -3.78 4.21
CA PHE A 90 10.35 -4.94 4.99
C PHE A 90 11.43 -5.51 5.91
N VAL A 91 12.68 -5.56 5.44
CA VAL A 91 13.81 -5.96 6.29
C VAL A 91 14.00 -4.99 7.44
N GLY A 92 13.91 -3.68 7.18
CA GLY A 92 14.01 -2.65 8.21
C GLY A 92 12.95 -2.78 9.30
N ILE A 93 11.69 -3.07 8.93
CA ILE A 93 10.62 -3.36 9.89
C ILE A 93 10.92 -4.64 10.68
N GLY A 94 11.36 -5.71 10.00
CA GLY A 94 11.68 -6.97 10.64
C GLY A 94 12.79 -6.83 11.69
N LEU A 95 13.83 -6.05 11.40
CA LEU A 95 14.94 -5.79 12.33
C LEU A 95 14.54 -4.97 13.57
N GLN A 96 13.51 -4.14 13.46
CA GLN A 96 12.98 -3.36 14.58
C GLN A 96 11.95 -4.13 15.41
N THR A 97 11.50 -5.30 14.92
CA THR A 97 10.50 -6.13 15.58
C THR A 97 11.20 -7.02 16.61
N THR A 98 10.82 -6.90 17.87
CA THR A 98 11.29 -7.77 18.95
C THR A 98 10.38 -8.99 19.06
N GLY A 99 10.94 -10.13 19.52
CA GLY A 99 10.15 -11.33 19.80
C GLY A 99 9.07 -11.07 20.86
N VAL A 100 7.95 -11.78 20.72
CA VAL A 100 6.84 -11.72 21.68
C VAL A 100 6.88 -12.99 22.52
N ASP A 101 7.40 -12.88 23.76
CA ASP A 101 7.55 -14.01 24.67
C ASP A 101 6.40 -14.13 25.68
N ASP A 102 5.58 -13.09 25.85
CA ASP A 102 4.46 -13.09 26.80
C ASP A 102 3.22 -13.77 26.20
N THR A 103 2.74 -14.80 26.90
CA THR A 103 1.52 -15.53 26.53
C THR A 103 0.30 -14.61 26.38
N LYS A 104 0.19 -13.55 27.17
CA LYS A 104 -0.90 -12.57 27.05
C LYS A 104 -0.85 -11.82 25.73
N MET A 105 0.35 -11.44 25.28
CA MET A 105 0.55 -10.79 23.99
C MET A 105 0.20 -11.72 22.82
N ILE A 106 0.57 -13.00 22.90
CA ILE A 106 0.22 -14.00 21.88
C ILE A 106 -1.30 -14.16 21.76
N VAL A 107 -2.00 -14.26 22.89
CA VAL A 107 -3.47 -14.32 22.90
C VAL A 107 -4.08 -13.04 22.32
N PHE A 108 -3.53 -11.90 22.67
CA PHE A 108 -3.98 -10.61 22.12
C PHE A 108 -3.79 -10.53 20.59
N ILE A 109 -2.63 -10.96 20.08
CA ILE A 109 -2.35 -11.04 18.63
C ILE A 109 -3.38 -11.94 17.93
N ALA A 110 -3.65 -13.12 18.49
CA ALA A 110 -4.61 -14.06 17.92
C ALA A 110 -6.04 -13.46 17.87
N ILE A 111 -6.50 -12.87 18.96
CA ILE A 111 -7.81 -12.24 19.04
C ILE A 111 -7.92 -11.09 18.04
N MET A 112 -6.93 -10.18 18.00
CA MET A 112 -6.93 -9.03 17.10
C MET A 112 -6.84 -9.43 15.64
N THR A 113 -6.09 -10.49 15.32
CA THR A 113 -6.02 -11.04 13.96
C THR A 113 -7.40 -11.56 13.51
N VAL A 114 -8.06 -12.36 14.33
CA VAL A 114 -9.40 -12.89 14.04
C VAL A 114 -10.43 -11.77 13.92
N LEU A 115 -10.40 -10.81 14.81
CA LEU A 115 -11.30 -9.65 14.79
C LEU A 115 -11.04 -8.79 13.52
N GLY A 116 -9.77 -8.57 13.15
CA GLY A 116 -9.38 -7.84 11.96
C GLY A 116 -9.87 -8.49 10.67
N VAL A 117 -9.83 -9.81 10.59
CA VAL A 117 -10.36 -10.58 9.45
C VAL A 117 -11.89 -10.51 9.42
N ILE A 118 -12.56 -10.82 10.53
CA ILE A 118 -14.03 -10.86 10.59
C ILE A 118 -14.64 -9.51 10.25
N THR A 119 -14.15 -8.43 10.87
CA THR A 119 -14.68 -7.08 10.64
C THR A 119 -14.56 -6.65 9.18
N LYS A 120 -13.48 -7.01 8.51
CA LYS A 120 -13.29 -6.70 7.08
C LYS A 120 -14.17 -7.56 6.18
N VAL A 121 -14.20 -8.86 6.39
CA VAL A 121 -15.04 -9.77 5.59
C VAL A 121 -16.51 -9.39 5.74
N VAL A 122 -16.97 -9.15 6.95
CA VAL A 122 -18.37 -8.79 7.22
C VAL A 122 -18.66 -7.37 6.72
N GLY A 123 -17.85 -6.37 7.07
CA GLY A 123 -18.10 -4.98 6.71
C GLY A 123 -18.08 -4.75 5.19
N CYS A 124 -17.01 -5.18 4.52
CA CYS A 124 -16.90 -5.02 3.06
C CYS A 124 -17.83 -5.98 2.30
N GLY A 125 -18.10 -7.17 2.84
CA GLY A 125 -19.07 -8.10 2.30
C GLY A 125 -20.51 -7.57 2.36
N LEU A 126 -20.91 -6.98 3.47
CA LEU A 126 -22.22 -6.31 3.61
C LEU A 126 -22.32 -5.11 2.66
N GLY A 127 -21.27 -4.27 2.59
CA GLY A 127 -21.22 -3.17 1.63
C GLY A 127 -21.37 -3.62 0.18
N GLY A 128 -20.69 -4.70 -0.21
CA GLY A 128 -20.84 -5.32 -1.52
C GLY A 128 -22.27 -5.82 -1.78
N ARG A 129 -22.91 -6.41 -0.77
CA ARG A 129 -24.29 -6.88 -0.89
C ARG A 129 -25.30 -5.75 -1.00
N MET A 130 -25.09 -4.65 -0.27
CA MET A 130 -25.91 -3.42 -0.40
C MET A 130 -25.74 -2.75 -1.77
N ALA A 131 -24.58 -2.90 -2.40
CA ALA A 131 -24.33 -2.43 -3.77
C ALA A 131 -24.91 -3.35 -4.86
N GLY A 132 -25.67 -4.40 -4.50
CA GLY A 132 -26.36 -5.29 -5.45
C GLY A 132 -25.57 -6.50 -5.91
N PHE A 133 -24.36 -6.74 -5.37
CA PHE A 133 -23.58 -7.94 -5.72
C PHE A 133 -24.18 -9.21 -5.09
N GLY A 134 -24.09 -10.33 -5.81
CA GLY A 134 -24.50 -11.65 -5.32
C GLY A 134 -23.70 -12.04 -4.06
N GLY A 135 -24.29 -12.89 -3.20
CA GLY A 135 -23.70 -13.23 -1.90
C GLY A 135 -22.26 -13.80 -2.00
N ALA A 136 -21.98 -14.63 -3.02
CA ALA A 136 -20.63 -15.18 -3.24
C ALA A 136 -19.63 -14.09 -3.68
N SER A 137 -20.04 -13.18 -4.57
CA SER A 137 -19.23 -12.05 -5.01
C SER A 137 -18.98 -11.04 -3.88
N ALA A 138 -19.99 -10.76 -3.07
CA ALA A 138 -19.85 -9.90 -1.89
C ALA A 138 -18.88 -10.47 -0.86
N LEU A 139 -18.90 -11.79 -0.64
CA LEU A 139 -17.95 -12.46 0.24
C LEU A 139 -16.51 -12.41 -0.33
N MET A 140 -16.36 -12.55 -1.63
CA MET A 140 -15.07 -12.46 -2.32
C MET A 140 -14.50 -11.03 -2.20
N ILE A 141 -15.34 -9.99 -2.35
CA ILE A 141 -14.95 -8.59 -2.13
C ILE A 141 -14.49 -8.41 -0.67
N GLY A 142 -15.27 -8.93 0.29
CA GLY A 142 -14.89 -8.88 1.70
C GLY A 142 -13.55 -9.55 1.99
N ALA A 143 -13.31 -10.74 1.43
CA ALA A 143 -12.04 -11.46 1.60
C ALA A 143 -10.87 -10.75 0.92
N GLY A 144 -11.07 -10.14 -0.26
CA GLY A 144 -10.05 -9.36 -0.97
C GLY A 144 -9.65 -8.07 -0.25
N MET A 145 -10.48 -7.56 0.65
CA MET A 145 -10.19 -6.36 1.45
C MET A 145 -9.57 -6.67 2.82
N VAL A 146 -9.30 -7.94 3.12
CA VAL A 146 -8.65 -8.37 4.39
C VAL A 146 -7.19 -7.95 4.45
N PRO A 147 -6.34 -8.10 3.40
CA PRO A 147 -4.94 -7.74 3.49
C PRO A 147 -4.78 -6.26 3.87
N ARG A 148 -3.98 -6.03 4.86
CA ARG A 148 -3.62 -4.66 5.28
C ARG A 148 -2.32 -4.19 4.63
N GLY A 149 -1.30 -5.05 4.19
CA GLY A 149 -0.07 -4.82 3.46
C GLY A 149 0.83 -3.73 4.02
N GLU A 150 1.59 -3.16 3.14
CA GLU A 150 2.59 -2.12 3.42
C GLU A 150 2.00 -0.86 4.05
N MET A 151 0.80 -0.43 3.67
CA MET A 151 0.20 0.82 4.20
C MET A 151 -0.02 0.76 5.70
N ALA A 152 -0.43 -0.38 6.25
CA ALA A 152 -0.58 -0.55 7.69
C ALA A 152 0.79 -0.58 8.40
N LEU A 153 1.79 -1.19 7.78
CA LEU A 153 3.16 -1.22 8.29
C LEU A 153 3.79 0.18 8.29
N ILE A 154 3.61 0.97 7.22
CA ILE A 154 4.04 2.37 7.16
C ILE A 154 3.38 3.18 8.27
N THR A 155 2.08 3.03 8.48
CA THR A 155 1.35 3.75 9.54
C THR A 155 1.87 3.37 10.92
N ALA A 156 2.12 2.09 11.18
CA ALA A 156 2.71 1.62 12.43
C ALA A 156 4.13 2.19 12.64
N GLN A 157 4.94 2.22 11.57
CA GLN A 157 6.29 2.78 11.60
C GLN A 157 6.28 4.29 11.91
N ILE A 158 5.37 5.04 11.32
CA ILE A 158 5.21 6.48 11.63
C ILE A 158 4.82 6.64 13.10
N GLY A 159 3.84 5.88 13.59
CA GLY A 159 3.44 5.93 14.99
C GLY A 159 4.56 5.57 15.97
N PHE A 160 5.44 4.66 15.59
CA PHE A 160 6.63 4.30 16.36
C PHE A 160 7.67 5.44 16.36
N ASN A 161 7.97 6.01 15.20
CA ASN A 161 8.94 7.10 15.07
C ASN A 161 8.49 8.37 15.79
N GLU A 162 7.19 8.67 15.82
CA GLU A 162 6.60 9.80 16.56
C GLU A 162 6.40 9.51 18.05
N HIS A 163 6.93 8.38 18.56
CA HIS A 163 6.85 7.96 19.97
C HIS A 163 5.40 7.80 20.50
N VAL A 164 4.42 7.64 19.60
CA VAL A 164 3.03 7.35 19.95
C VAL A 164 2.87 5.87 20.34
N LEU A 165 3.68 4.99 19.72
CA LEU A 165 3.70 3.56 19.97
C LEU A 165 4.99 3.17 20.69
N GLY A 166 4.87 2.49 21.83
CA GLY A 166 6.01 1.85 22.48
C GLY A 166 6.51 0.64 21.67
N SER A 167 7.77 0.26 21.84
CA SER A 167 8.42 -0.85 21.11
C SER A 167 7.68 -2.18 21.22
N GLU A 168 7.09 -2.45 22.37
CA GLU A 168 6.33 -3.67 22.65
C GLU A 168 5.03 -3.73 21.84
N TYR A 169 4.26 -2.63 21.80
CA TYR A 169 3.04 -2.53 21.01
C TYR A 169 3.32 -2.47 19.52
N TYR A 170 4.42 -1.84 19.12
CA TYR A 170 4.86 -1.81 17.73
C TYR A 170 5.08 -3.22 17.17
N SER A 171 5.88 -4.03 17.87
CA SER A 171 6.12 -5.44 17.50
C SER A 171 4.82 -6.24 17.41
N THR A 172 3.94 -6.08 18.40
CA THR A 172 2.63 -6.73 18.44
C THR A 172 1.78 -6.37 17.21
N ILE A 173 1.72 -5.09 16.83
CA ILE A 173 0.98 -4.62 15.65
C ILE A 173 1.57 -5.21 14.36
N ILE A 174 2.89 -5.25 14.22
CA ILE A 174 3.56 -5.87 13.06
C ILE A 174 3.16 -7.33 12.90
N PHE A 175 3.17 -8.12 14.00
CA PHE A 175 2.72 -9.51 13.97
C PHE A 175 1.26 -9.63 13.54
N ILE A 176 0.35 -8.80 14.06
CA ILE A 176 -1.07 -8.79 13.67
C ILE A 176 -1.23 -8.52 12.19
N ILE A 177 -0.58 -7.47 11.67
CA ILE A 177 -0.65 -7.10 10.24
C ILE A 177 -0.11 -8.23 9.36
N SER A 178 1.02 -8.81 9.74
CA SER A 178 1.65 -9.91 9.00
C SER A 178 0.76 -11.15 8.96
N LEU A 179 0.17 -11.55 10.10
CA LEU A 179 -0.74 -12.68 10.16
C LEU A 179 -2.03 -12.45 9.36
N VAL A 180 -2.64 -11.28 9.46
CA VAL A 180 -3.83 -10.91 8.67
C VAL A 180 -3.52 -10.98 7.18
N THR A 181 -2.36 -10.47 6.76
CA THR A 181 -1.94 -10.49 5.36
C THR A 181 -1.66 -11.91 4.88
N LEU A 182 -1.07 -12.77 5.73
CA LEU A 182 -0.79 -14.17 5.39
C LEU A 182 -2.07 -15.02 5.28
N VAL A 183 -3.09 -14.72 6.08
CA VAL A 183 -4.38 -15.43 6.05
C VAL A 183 -5.23 -15.03 4.83
N ALA A 184 -5.06 -13.83 4.32
CA ALA A 184 -5.88 -13.28 3.24
C ALA A 184 -5.88 -14.09 1.93
N PRO A 185 -4.75 -14.57 1.38
CA PRO A 185 -4.75 -15.40 0.18
C PRO A 185 -5.50 -16.73 0.38
N LEU A 186 -5.43 -17.31 1.59
CA LEU A 186 -6.16 -18.54 1.92
C LEU A 186 -7.67 -18.29 1.90
N LEU A 187 -8.12 -17.19 2.51
CA LEU A 187 -9.53 -16.79 2.49
C LEU A 187 -10.00 -16.49 1.07
N LEU A 188 -9.21 -15.79 0.28
CA LEU A 188 -9.54 -15.46 -1.10
C LEU A 188 -9.69 -16.73 -1.93
N LYS A 189 -8.78 -17.69 -1.80
CA LYS A 189 -8.85 -19.00 -2.49
C LYS A 189 -10.13 -19.77 -2.12
N LEU A 190 -10.55 -19.71 -0.87
CA LEU A 190 -11.79 -20.37 -0.42
C LEU A 190 -13.05 -19.69 -0.96
N THR A 191 -13.03 -18.36 -1.13
CA THR A 191 -14.18 -17.60 -1.62
C THR A 191 -14.31 -17.63 -3.13
N ILE A 192 -13.22 -17.62 -3.88
CA ILE A 192 -13.21 -17.74 -5.37
C ILE A 192 -13.89 -19.04 -5.81
N ARG A 193 -13.68 -20.14 -5.10
CA ARG A 193 -14.31 -21.43 -5.41
C ARG A 193 -15.86 -21.41 -5.34
N LYS A 194 -16.44 -20.43 -4.66
CA LYS A 194 -17.89 -20.29 -4.47
C LYS A 194 -18.55 -19.37 -5.51
N VAL A 195 -17.76 -18.69 -6.35
CA VAL A 195 -18.29 -17.77 -7.38
C VAL A 195 -18.40 -18.52 -8.70
N PRO A 196 -19.62 -18.75 -9.23
CA PRO A 196 -19.80 -19.38 -10.53
C PRO A 196 -19.19 -18.51 -11.64
N GLY A 197 -18.29 -19.06 -12.46
CA GLY A 197 -17.70 -18.42 -13.63
C GLY A 197 -16.29 -17.84 -13.45
N VAL A 198 -15.77 -17.64 -12.24
CA VAL A 198 -14.40 -17.12 -12.01
C VAL A 198 -13.39 -18.27 -11.86
N GLY A 199 -13.83 -19.45 -11.45
CA GLY A 199 -12.96 -20.63 -11.27
C GLY A 199 -12.48 -21.27 -12.58
N ALA A 200 -13.14 -21.02 -13.71
CA ALA A 200 -12.78 -21.60 -15.00
C ALA A 200 -11.65 -20.83 -15.72
N GLY A 201 -11.50 -19.52 -15.46
CA GLY A 201 -10.46 -18.70 -16.09
C GLY A 201 -9.07 -18.86 -15.47
N ALA A 202 -8.98 -19.15 -14.17
CA ALA A 202 -7.70 -19.32 -13.48
C ALA A 202 -7.00 -20.66 -13.75
N ALA A 203 -7.72 -21.65 -14.24
CA ALA A 203 -7.15 -22.94 -14.65
C ALA A 203 -6.63 -22.93 -16.10
N GLY A 204 -7.09 -21.99 -16.94
CA GLY A 204 -6.72 -21.92 -18.35
C GLY A 204 -5.39 -21.22 -18.64
N THR A 205 -4.93 -20.34 -17.77
CA THR A 205 -3.67 -19.59 -17.97
C THR A 205 -2.42 -20.34 -17.49
N ALA A 206 -2.57 -21.34 -16.61
CA ALA A 206 -1.46 -22.18 -16.16
C ALA A 206 -1.07 -23.29 -17.16
N GLY A 207 -1.84 -23.49 -18.24
CA GLY A 207 -1.60 -24.51 -19.26
C GLY A 207 -1.08 -23.99 -20.60
N ALA A 208 -0.88 -22.68 -20.75
CA ALA A 208 -0.46 -22.06 -22.02
C ALA A 208 1.02 -21.65 -22.06
N GLU A 209 1.79 -21.94 -20.99
CA GLU A 209 3.25 -21.70 -20.93
C GLU A 209 3.99 -23.03 -20.75
N GLN A 210 3.78 -23.99 -21.61
CA GLN A 210 4.66 -25.14 -21.79
C GLN A 210 5.01 -25.28 -23.27
#